data_c302fb98883215fb17c64cd587e9a66a
#
_entry.id   c302fb98883215fb17c64cd587e9a66a
#
_cell.length_a   1.000
_cell.length_b   1.000
_cell.length_c   1.000
_cell.angle_alpha   90.00
_cell.angle_beta   90.00
_cell.angle_gamma   90.00
#
_symmetry.space_group_name_H-M   'P 1'
#
loop_
_entity.id
_entity.type
_entity.pdbx_description
1 polymer ?
#
loop_
_entity_poly.entity_id
_entity_poly.type
_entity_poly.pdbx_seq_one_letter_code
_entity_poly.pdbx_strand_id
1 'polypeptide(L)' 'MVLAPAPKTAAPVSTDALLSWEALRDLIPLSRPQIWRLRSAGQFPQPIRLSPNRIAWKASDVLRWIESRPTA' A
#
# COMPACT_ATOMS: atom_id res chain seq x y z
N MET A 1 -23.47 23.26 -9.70
CA MET A 1 -23.38 22.80 -8.34
C MET A 1 -22.05 22.10 -8.10
N VAL A 2 -21.45 22.35 -6.99
CA VAL A 2 -20.15 21.79 -6.68
C VAL A 2 -20.33 20.54 -5.84
N LEU A 3 -19.69 19.48 -6.25
CA LEU A 3 -19.68 18.29 -5.43
C LEU A 3 -18.65 18.44 -4.32
N ALA A 4 -19.05 18.11 -3.13
CA ALA A 4 -18.11 18.09 -2.03
C ALA A 4 -17.09 17.00 -2.29
N PRO A 5 -15.81 17.26 -2.08
CA PRO A 5 -14.82 16.19 -2.21
C PRO A 5 -15.05 15.14 -1.14
N ALA A 6 -14.77 13.92 -1.48
CA ALA A 6 -14.87 12.84 -0.52
C ALA A 6 -13.88 13.08 0.62
N PRO A 7 -14.29 12.81 1.85
CA PRO A 7 -13.33 12.90 2.97
C PRO A 7 -12.19 11.93 2.74
N LYS A 8 -10.99 12.38 3.03
CA LYS A 8 -9.80 11.54 2.81
C LYS A 8 -9.86 10.26 3.63
N THR A 9 -10.37 10.35 4.84
CA THR A 9 -10.42 9.19 5.72
C THR A 9 -11.49 8.20 5.31
N ALA A 10 -12.49 8.63 4.54
CA ALA A 10 -13.57 7.77 4.10
C ALA A 10 -13.38 7.28 2.68
N ALA A 11 -12.42 7.81 1.95
CA ALA A 11 -12.21 7.44 0.57
C ALA A 11 -11.62 6.02 0.49
N PRO A 12 -12.14 5.17 -0.39
CA PRO A 12 -11.51 3.89 -0.64
C PRO A 12 -10.14 4.11 -1.27
N VAL A 13 -9.28 3.11 -1.13
CA VAL A 13 -7.96 3.17 -1.74
C VAL A 13 -8.12 3.06 -3.25
N SER A 14 -7.61 4.07 -3.96
CA SER A 14 -7.62 4.08 -5.41
C SER A 14 -6.45 3.23 -5.92
N THR A 15 -6.67 2.52 -7.04
CA THR A 15 -5.59 1.77 -7.66
C THR A 15 -4.49 2.66 -8.20
N ASP A 16 -4.78 3.96 -8.38
CA ASP A 16 -3.80 4.93 -8.85
C ASP A 16 -3.03 5.59 -7.71
N ALA A 17 -3.40 5.31 -6.48
CA ALA A 17 -2.78 5.96 -5.34
C ALA A 17 -1.41 5.37 -5.04
N LEU A 18 -0.60 6.19 -4.39
CA LEU A 18 0.66 5.75 -3.81
C LEU A 18 0.47 5.67 -2.32
N LEU A 19 0.94 4.60 -1.73
CA LEU A 19 0.76 4.34 -0.31
C LEU A 19 2.07 4.58 0.43
N SER A 20 2.01 5.47 1.41
CA SER A 20 3.11 5.62 2.36
C SER A 20 3.16 4.40 3.27
N TRP A 21 4.20 4.32 4.10
CA TRP A 21 4.27 3.25 5.08
C TRP A 21 3.04 3.25 5.99
N GLU A 22 2.63 4.42 6.44
CA GLU A 22 1.47 4.53 7.32
C GLU A 22 0.20 4.04 6.65
N ALA A 23 0.01 4.41 5.39
CA ALA A 23 -1.17 3.97 4.64
C ALA A 23 -1.10 2.46 4.37
N LEU A 24 0.08 1.93 4.12
CA LEU A 24 0.25 0.50 3.91
C LEU A 24 -0.13 -0.28 5.17
N ARG A 25 0.25 0.21 6.33
CA ARG A 25 -0.09 -0.43 7.59
C ARG A 25 -1.60 -0.52 7.82
N ASP A 26 -2.35 0.46 7.33
CA ASP A 26 -3.79 0.45 7.48
C ASP A 26 -4.45 -0.66 6.66
N LEU A 27 -3.80 -1.08 5.58
CA LEU A 27 -4.33 -2.14 4.73
C LEU A 27 -3.82 -3.52 5.13
N ILE A 28 -2.60 -3.59 5.61
CA ILE A 28 -1.94 -4.86 5.86
C ILE A 28 -1.46 -4.89 7.30
N PRO A 29 -2.01 -5.77 8.14
CA PRO A 29 -1.66 -5.82 9.55
C PRO A 29 -0.36 -6.60 9.80
N LEU A 30 0.70 -6.21 9.12
CA LEU A 30 2.01 -6.81 9.31
C LEU A 30 2.96 -5.76 9.87
N SER A 31 3.91 -6.20 10.67
CA SER A 31 4.90 -5.31 11.21
C SER A 31 5.94 -4.94 10.15
N ARG A 32 6.68 -3.87 10.39
CA ARG A 32 7.72 -3.43 9.48
C ARG A 32 8.76 -4.51 9.24
N PRO A 33 9.27 -5.22 10.25
CA PRO A 33 10.20 -6.32 10.02
C PRO A 33 9.63 -7.44 9.16
N GLN A 34 8.34 -7.74 9.32
CA GLN A 34 7.69 -8.77 8.51
C GLN A 34 7.60 -8.33 7.04
N ILE A 35 7.23 -7.10 6.80
CA ILE A 35 7.20 -6.56 5.43
C ILE A 35 8.60 -6.59 4.83
N TRP A 36 9.59 -6.18 5.62
CA TRP A 36 10.96 -6.18 5.15
C TRP A 36 11.43 -7.56 4.74
N ARG A 37 11.11 -8.58 5.53
CA ARG A 37 11.48 -9.95 5.20
C ARG A 37 10.81 -10.44 3.93
N LEU A 38 9.53 -10.12 3.76
CA LEU A 38 8.82 -10.49 2.56
C LEU A 38 9.40 -9.82 1.33
N ARG A 39 9.76 -8.54 1.46
CA ARG A 39 10.40 -7.81 0.36
C ARG A 39 11.74 -8.44 0.00
N SER A 40 12.52 -8.78 1.00
CA SER A 40 13.84 -9.37 0.77
C SER A 40 13.75 -10.73 0.09
N ALA A 41 12.66 -11.44 0.34
CA ALA A 41 12.42 -12.74 -0.29
C ALA A 41 11.74 -12.62 -1.65
N GLY A 42 11.43 -11.40 -2.09
CA GLY A 42 10.71 -11.20 -3.36
C GLY A 42 9.25 -11.58 -3.29
N GLN A 43 8.68 -11.63 -2.09
CA GLN A 43 7.30 -12.06 -1.87
C GLN A 43 6.37 -10.92 -1.49
N PHE A 44 6.80 -9.70 -1.69
CA PHE A 44 6.00 -8.53 -1.43
C PHE A 44 6.31 -7.49 -2.51
N PRO A 45 5.33 -6.66 -2.90
CA PRO A 45 5.58 -5.65 -3.91
C PRO A 45 6.72 -4.72 -3.51
N GLN A 46 7.54 -4.37 -4.47
CA GLN A 46 8.66 -3.48 -4.22
C GLN A 46 8.17 -2.04 -4.22
N PRO A 47 8.65 -1.22 -3.30
CA PRO A 47 8.24 0.19 -3.28
C PRO A 47 8.90 0.96 -4.40
N ILE A 48 8.30 2.10 -4.71
CA ILE A 48 8.84 3.07 -5.65
C ILE A 48 9.58 4.12 -4.83
N ARG A 49 10.75 4.51 -5.29
CA ARG A 49 11.47 5.61 -4.65
C ARG A 49 10.98 6.93 -5.21
N LEU A 50 10.40 7.73 -4.35
CA LEU A 50 9.90 9.06 -4.73
C LEU A 50 10.98 10.12 -4.58
N SER A 51 11.85 9.95 -3.61
CA SER A 51 12.97 10.86 -3.36
C SER A 51 14.01 10.06 -2.59
N PRO A 52 15.20 10.63 -2.35
CA PRO A 52 16.22 9.88 -1.63
C PRO A 52 15.78 9.32 -0.29
N ASN A 53 14.82 10.00 0.38
CA ASN A 53 14.37 9.59 1.71
C ASN A 53 12.92 9.15 1.74
N ARG A 54 12.27 8.97 0.58
CA ARG A 54 10.86 8.64 0.54
C ARG A 54 10.61 7.50 -0.40
N ILE A 55 9.87 6.53 0.09
CA ILE A 55 9.38 5.43 -0.74
C ILE A 55 7.87 5.32 -0.57
N ALA A 56 7.24 4.70 -1.55
CA ALA A 56 5.80 4.46 -1.52
C ALA A 56 5.51 3.21 -2.33
N TRP A 57 4.36 2.62 -2.09
CA TRP A 57 3.90 1.45 -2.85
C TRP A 57 2.76 1.85 -3.74
N LYS A 58 2.70 1.28 -4.93
CA LYS A 58 1.52 1.44 -5.77
C LYS A 58 0.37 0.68 -5.15
N ALA A 59 -0.76 1.34 -5.01
CA ALA A 59 -1.94 0.70 -4.44
C ALA A 59 -2.36 -0.51 -5.28
N SER A 60 -2.25 -0.43 -6.60
CA SER A 60 -2.62 -1.54 -7.47
C SER A 60 -1.77 -2.78 -7.20
N ASP A 61 -0.48 -2.59 -6.96
CA ASP A 61 0.41 -3.69 -6.64
C ASP A 61 0.05 -4.33 -5.31
N VAL A 62 -0.25 -3.51 -4.31
CA VAL A 62 -0.58 -3.99 -2.98
C VAL A 62 -1.92 -4.73 -3.01
N LEU A 63 -2.92 -4.19 -3.69
CA LEU A 63 -4.22 -4.83 -3.79
C LEU A 63 -4.12 -6.17 -4.52
N ARG A 64 -3.31 -6.23 -5.57
CA ARG A 64 -3.08 -7.48 -6.27
C ARG A 64 -2.41 -8.52 -5.38
N TRP A 65 -1.46 -8.07 -4.57
CA TRP A 65 -0.79 -8.97 -3.64
C TRP A 65 -1.77 -9.52 -2.61
N ILE A 66 -2.66 -8.67 -2.09
CA ILE A 66 -3.67 -9.10 -1.14
C ILE A 66 -4.56 -10.18 -1.76
N GLU A 67 -4.99 -9.95 -2.99
CA GLU A 67 -5.85 -10.90 -3.69
C GLU A 67 -5.18 -12.24 -3.96
N SER A 68 -3.87 -12.24 -4.04
CA SER A 68 -3.11 -13.47 -4.30
C SER A 68 -2.85 -14.26 -3.04
N ARG A 69 -3.22 -13.72 -1.86
CA ARG A 69 -2.99 -14.45 -0.61
C ARG A 69 -3.94 -15.61 -0.48
N PRO A 70 -3.47 -16.74 0.04
CA PRO A 70 -4.36 -17.89 0.24
C PRO A 70 -5.38 -17.58 1.34
N THR A 71 -6.55 -18.18 1.20
CA THR A 71 -7.58 -18.09 2.22
C THR A 71 -7.16 -18.95 3.41
N ALA A 72 -7.28 -18.40 4.60
CA ALA A 72 -6.90 -19.12 5.80
C ALA A 72 -7.91 -20.20 6.16
#